data_befd16ab5a79a1ef7e3920904dc30971
#
_entry.id   befd16ab5a79a1ef7e3920904dc30971
#
_cell.length_a   1.000
_cell.length_b   1.000
_cell.length_c   1.000
_cell.angle_alpha   90.00
_cell.angle_beta   90.00
_cell.angle_gamma   90.00
#
_symmetry.space_group_name_H-M   'P 1'
#
loop_
_entity.id
_entity.type
_entity.pdbx_description
1 polymer ?
#
loop_
_entity_poly.entity_id
_entity_poly.type
_entity_poly.pdbx_seq_one_letter_code
_entity_poly.pdbx_strand_id
1 'polypeptide(L)'
;MMTLEAQQRGLLALIKNRGASPADPYLRQLQGSPQLAMVREIALWWRMFALEALCRFTSRLLQRSRIFQKTVASYFDNHPTSPFVEELSADFLHSLCAHPDPLLRAVSQSERALLQCKAGSNDAVEIIWNRHPDRVFQALQDGSELPPVEAECIYRLKIDRDLRGMVACIRETVLR
;
A
#
# COMPACT_ATOMS: atom_id res chain seq x y z
N MET A 1 32.36 14.13 19.13
CA MET A 1 32.08 14.37 17.70
C MET A 1 31.14 13.26 17.23
N MET A 2 30.00 13.60 16.67
CA MET A 2 29.07 12.60 16.14
C MET A 2 29.61 12.04 14.81
N THR A 3 29.51 10.73 14.60
CA THR A 3 29.93 10.12 13.33
C THR A 3 28.96 10.51 12.21
N LEU A 4 29.42 10.51 10.95
CA LEU A 4 28.58 10.77 9.78
C LEU A 4 27.34 9.85 9.74
N GLU A 5 27.52 8.59 10.08
CA GLU A 5 26.44 7.61 10.15
C GLU A 5 25.38 7.98 11.19
N ALA A 6 25.79 8.45 12.37
CA ALA A 6 24.86 8.90 13.40
C ALA A 6 24.10 10.17 12.96
N GLN A 7 24.74 11.07 12.23
CA GLN A 7 24.08 12.24 11.64
C GLN A 7 23.06 11.84 10.58
N GLN A 8 23.41 10.93 9.68
CA GLN A 8 22.49 10.43 8.66
C GLN A 8 21.26 9.72 9.27
N ARG A 9 21.46 8.89 10.29
CA ARG A 9 20.36 8.26 11.03
C ARG A 9 19.47 9.30 11.70
N GLY A 10 20.07 10.32 12.30
CA GLY A 10 19.33 11.42 12.94
C GLY A 10 18.50 12.22 11.94
N LEU A 11 19.06 12.56 10.78
CA LEU A 11 18.34 13.23 9.69
C LEU A 11 17.17 12.37 9.17
N LEU A 12 17.41 11.08 8.97
CA LEU A 12 16.37 10.17 8.52
C LEU A 12 15.24 10.05 9.55
N ALA A 13 15.57 10.00 10.85
CA ALA A 13 14.58 10.01 11.92
C ALA A 13 13.75 11.30 11.93
N LEU A 14 14.41 12.46 11.72
CA LEU A 14 13.71 13.74 11.59
C LEU A 14 12.77 13.77 10.37
N ILE A 15 13.21 13.31 9.21
CA ILE A 15 12.36 13.25 7.99
C ILE A 15 11.15 12.35 8.21
N LYS A 16 11.34 11.23 8.90
CA LYS A 16 10.25 10.27 9.22
C LYS A 16 9.40 10.68 10.42
N ASN A 17 9.63 11.83 11.00
CA ASN A 17 8.95 12.28 12.22
C ASN A 17 9.05 11.27 13.38
N ARG A 18 10.15 10.50 13.40
CA ARG A 18 10.41 9.47 14.41
C ARG A 18 11.35 10.00 15.48
N GLY A 19 10.97 9.80 16.73
CA GLY A 19 11.89 9.90 17.84
C GLY A 19 11.74 11.12 18.72
N ALA A 20 12.36 11.00 19.88
CA ALA A 20 12.57 12.08 20.83
C ALA A 20 13.43 13.19 20.22
N SER A 21 13.39 14.38 20.80
CA SER A 21 14.25 15.49 20.41
C SER A 21 15.71 15.03 20.29
N PRO A 22 16.38 15.26 19.16
CA PRO A 22 17.74 14.78 18.97
C PRO A 22 18.68 15.37 20.01
N ALA A 23 19.62 14.54 20.48
CA ALA A 23 20.65 15.00 21.41
C ALA A 23 21.62 16.01 20.75
N ASP A 24 21.84 15.88 19.45
CA ASP A 24 22.71 16.74 18.67
C ASP A 24 22.10 18.14 18.48
N PRO A 25 22.82 19.24 18.80
CA PRO A 25 22.33 20.60 18.68
C PRO A 25 21.93 20.98 17.25
N TYR A 26 22.67 20.51 16.23
CA TYR A 26 22.40 20.78 14.82
C TYR A 26 21.08 20.12 14.39
N LEU A 27 20.87 18.85 14.75
CA LEU A 27 19.63 18.16 14.44
C LEU A 27 18.43 18.78 15.16
N ARG A 28 18.63 19.30 16.39
CA ARG A 28 17.59 20.06 17.12
C ARG A 28 17.19 21.34 16.41
N GLN A 29 18.16 22.08 15.90
CA GLN A 29 17.90 23.29 15.12
C GLN A 29 17.11 22.97 13.84
N LEU A 30 17.41 21.85 13.18
CA LEU A 30 16.70 21.42 12.00
C LEU A 30 15.27 20.99 12.29
N GLN A 31 14.99 20.40 13.47
CA GLN A 31 13.69 19.83 13.81
C GLN A 31 12.52 20.81 13.65
N GLY A 32 12.71 22.08 13.95
CA GLY A 32 11.71 23.14 13.81
C GLY A 32 11.81 23.95 12.52
N SER A 33 12.70 23.57 11.59
CA SER A 33 12.94 24.39 10.40
C SER A 33 11.85 24.21 9.32
N PRO A 34 11.46 25.31 8.63
CA PRO A 34 10.55 25.22 7.48
C PRO A 34 11.10 24.32 6.36
N GLN A 35 12.41 24.26 6.20
CA GLN A 35 13.07 23.42 5.20
C GLN A 35 12.83 21.93 5.48
N LEU A 36 12.87 21.50 6.74
CA LEU A 36 12.55 20.11 7.10
C LEU A 36 11.09 19.78 6.82
N ALA A 37 10.17 20.71 7.09
CA ALA A 37 8.76 20.54 6.77
C ALA A 37 8.56 20.32 5.25
N MET A 38 9.20 21.15 4.43
CA MET A 38 9.20 21.02 2.96
C MET A 38 9.79 19.67 2.51
N VAL A 39 10.92 19.24 3.08
CA VAL A 39 11.55 17.95 2.73
C VAL A 39 10.61 16.79 3.07
N ARG A 40 9.92 16.83 4.21
CA ARG A 40 8.91 15.81 4.59
C ARG A 40 7.76 15.75 3.60
N GLU A 41 7.25 16.91 3.20
CA GLU A 41 6.15 17.01 2.24
C GLU A 41 6.55 16.46 0.87
N ILE A 42 7.73 16.85 0.35
CA ILE A 42 8.27 16.33 -0.91
C ILE A 42 8.48 14.82 -0.82
N ALA A 43 9.07 14.33 0.28
CA ALA A 43 9.30 12.91 0.48
C ALA A 43 8.00 12.11 0.51
N LEU A 44 6.95 12.63 1.16
CA LEU A 44 5.63 12.00 1.17
C LEU A 44 4.99 12.02 -0.21
N TRP A 45 5.07 13.16 -0.92
CA TRP A 45 4.52 13.31 -2.27
C TRP A 45 5.12 12.29 -3.26
N TRP A 46 6.45 12.15 -3.28
CA TRP A 46 7.12 11.16 -4.13
C TRP A 46 6.67 9.72 -3.85
N ARG A 47 6.47 9.40 -2.60
CA ARG A 47 6.01 8.07 -2.18
C ARG A 47 4.56 7.83 -2.57
N MET A 48 3.70 8.82 -2.39
CA MET A 48 2.32 8.74 -2.87
C MET A 48 2.27 8.51 -4.37
N PHE A 49 3.05 9.26 -5.14
CA PHE A 49 3.16 9.10 -6.59
C PHE A 49 3.62 7.69 -6.98
N ALA A 50 4.64 7.15 -6.32
CA ALA A 50 5.14 5.80 -6.58
C ALA A 50 4.06 4.73 -6.27
N LEU A 51 3.35 4.86 -5.15
CA LEU A 51 2.26 3.95 -4.79
C LEU A 51 1.05 4.06 -5.72
N GLU A 52 0.71 5.25 -6.20
CA GLU A 52 -0.34 5.43 -7.23
C GLU A 52 0.01 4.71 -8.53
N ALA A 53 1.27 4.71 -8.91
CA ALA A 53 1.74 4.06 -10.14
C ALA A 53 1.72 2.52 -10.03
N LEU A 54 2.19 1.96 -8.91
CA LEU A 54 2.37 0.51 -8.74
C LEU A 54 1.21 -0.18 -8.01
N CYS A 55 0.56 0.50 -7.05
CA CYS A 55 -0.59 0.00 -6.29
C CYS A 55 -1.88 0.67 -6.78
N ARG A 56 -2.13 0.60 -8.08
CA ARG A 56 -3.13 1.41 -8.77
C ARG A 56 -4.55 1.25 -8.21
N PHE A 57 -5.00 0.02 -7.96
CA PHE A 57 -6.36 -0.25 -7.50
C PHE A 57 -6.51 0.05 -6.01
N THR A 58 -5.53 -0.34 -5.20
CA THR A 58 -5.51 0.00 -3.77
C THR A 58 -5.47 1.51 -3.56
N SER A 59 -4.63 2.23 -4.29
CA SER A 59 -4.55 3.69 -4.22
C SER A 59 -5.88 4.35 -4.60
N ARG A 60 -6.52 3.91 -5.68
CA ARG A 60 -7.82 4.42 -6.11
C ARG A 60 -8.94 4.14 -5.10
N LEU A 61 -8.94 2.96 -4.48
CA LEU A 61 -9.90 2.63 -3.43
C LEU A 61 -9.72 3.53 -2.21
N LEU A 62 -8.48 3.76 -1.77
CA LEU A 62 -8.14 4.67 -0.67
C LEU A 62 -8.47 6.14 -0.99
N GLN A 63 -8.22 6.59 -2.23
CA GLN A 63 -8.59 7.93 -2.71
C GLN A 63 -10.10 8.13 -2.70
N ARG A 64 -10.85 7.14 -3.18
CA ARG A 64 -12.32 7.15 -3.16
C ARG A 64 -12.88 7.27 -1.74
N SER A 65 -12.24 6.61 -0.79
CA SER A 65 -12.56 6.71 0.64
C SER A 65 -11.98 7.97 1.31
N ARG A 66 -11.25 8.82 0.57
CA ARG A 66 -10.59 10.04 1.05
C ARG A 66 -9.58 9.82 2.18
N ILE A 67 -9.01 8.63 2.25
CA ILE A 67 -8.03 8.27 3.29
C ILE A 67 -6.63 7.97 2.75
N PHE A 68 -6.39 8.06 1.45
CA PHE A 68 -5.13 7.69 0.80
C PHE A 68 -3.93 8.38 1.44
N GLN A 69 -3.91 9.71 1.46
CA GLN A 69 -2.80 10.48 2.02
C GLN A 69 -2.54 10.12 3.49
N LYS A 70 -3.59 10.02 4.29
CA LYS A 70 -3.49 9.67 5.72
C LYS A 70 -2.92 8.25 5.89
N THR A 71 -3.39 7.29 5.09
CA THR A 71 -2.93 5.89 5.14
C THR A 71 -1.45 5.80 4.76
N VAL A 72 -1.05 6.47 3.68
CA VAL A 72 0.34 6.50 3.23
C VAL A 72 1.25 7.18 4.26
N ALA A 73 0.86 8.34 4.79
CA ALA A 73 1.62 9.04 5.83
C ALA A 73 1.81 8.15 7.08
N SER A 74 0.72 7.54 7.57
CA SER A 74 0.76 6.63 8.72
C SER A 74 1.66 5.42 8.46
N TYR A 75 1.62 4.84 7.27
CA TYR A 75 2.51 3.76 6.90
C TYR A 75 3.97 4.18 6.98
N PHE A 76 4.32 5.35 6.41
CA PHE A 76 5.69 5.86 6.41
C PHE A 76 6.21 6.23 7.79
N ASP A 77 5.34 6.72 8.66
CA ASP A 77 5.72 7.06 10.03
C ASP A 77 6.03 5.79 10.87
N ASN A 78 5.35 4.69 10.57
CA ASN A 78 5.41 3.48 11.41
C ASN A 78 6.27 2.34 10.85
N HIS A 79 6.65 2.36 9.56
CA HIS A 79 7.40 1.26 8.94
C HIS A 79 8.76 1.73 8.40
N PRO A 80 9.81 0.88 8.47
CA PRO A 80 11.01 1.09 7.67
C PRO A 80 10.60 1.02 6.19
N THR A 81 11.16 1.88 5.37
CA THR A 81 10.78 1.94 3.96
C THR A 81 12.00 1.74 3.08
N SER A 82 11.89 0.83 2.13
CA SER A 82 12.88 0.63 1.09
C SER A 82 12.96 1.86 0.18
N PRO A 83 14.15 2.22 -0.34
CA PRO A 83 14.30 3.17 -1.42
C PRO A 83 13.82 2.62 -2.77
N PHE A 84 13.70 1.29 -2.92
CA PHE A 84 13.23 0.64 -4.13
C PHE A 84 11.71 0.63 -4.19
N VAL A 85 11.17 1.10 -5.30
CA VAL A 85 9.72 1.36 -5.42
C VAL A 85 8.91 0.06 -5.42
N GLU A 86 9.45 -1.01 -6.00
CA GLU A 86 8.84 -2.34 -6.03
C GLU A 86 8.70 -2.93 -4.64
N GLU A 87 9.78 -2.88 -3.83
CA GLU A 87 9.77 -3.36 -2.44
C GLU A 87 8.83 -2.51 -1.59
N LEU A 88 8.91 -1.18 -1.75
CA LEU A 88 8.03 -0.24 -1.08
C LEU A 88 6.56 -0.58 -1.33
N SER A 89 6.22 -0.87 -2.58
CA SER A 89 4.84 -1.19 -2.99
C SER A 89 4.39 -2.53 -2.43
N ALA A 90 5.25 -3.55 -2.47
CA ALA A 90 4.97 -4.87 -1.90
C ALA A 90 4.75 -4.80 -0.39
N ASP A 91 5.58 -4.04 0.33
CA ASP A 91 5.50 -3.87 1.79
C ASP A 91 4.26 -3.05 2.19
N PHE A 92 3.95 -1.98 1.44
CA PHE A 92 2.74 -1.20 1.65
C PHE A 92 1.49 -2.05 1.48
N LEU A 93 1.38 -2.79 0.38
CA LEU A 93 0.26 -3.72 0.14
C LEU A 93 0.19 -4.80 1.23
N HIS A 94 1.33 -5.33 1.66
CA HIS A 94 1.38 -6.30 2.74
C HIS A 94 0.80 -5.75 4.05
N SER A 95 1.10 -4.49 4.39
CA SER A 95 0.56 -3.85 5.59
C SER A 95 -0.98 -3.73 5.58
N LEU A 96 -1.59 -3.73 4.38
CA LEU A 96 -3.04 -3.66 4.19
C LEU A 96 -3.72 -5.04 4.09
N CYS A 97 -2.95 -6.13 3.96
CA CYS A 97 -3.50 -7.49 3.84
C CYS A 97 -4.29 -7.97 5.08
N ALA A 98 -4.11 -7.34 6.24
CA ALA A 98 -4.86 -7.61 7.47
C ALA A 98 -5.85 -6.48 7.81
N HIS A 99 -6.12 -5.57 6.89
CA HIS A 99 -7.01 -4.43 7.14
C HIS A 99 -8.44 -4.90 7.49
N PRO A 100 -9.14 -4.26 8.46
CA PRO A 100 -10.49 -4.66 8.86
C PRO A 100 -11.53 -4.54 7.75
N ASP A 101 -11.42 -3.55 6.86
CA ASP A 101 -12.27 -3.45 5.67
C ASP A 101 -11.98 -4.62 4.72
N PRO A 102 -12.96 -5.53 4.49
CA PRO A 102 -12.76 -6.71 3.66
C PRO A 102 -12.49 -6.38 2.19
N LEU A 103 -13.04 -5.27 1.67
CA LEU A 103 -12.80 -4.87 0.30
C LEU A 103 -11.36 -4.37 0.12
N LEU A 104 -10.89 -3.50 1.00
CA LEU A 104 -9.51 -3.00 0.94
C LEU A 104 -8.51 -4.14 1.11
N ARG A 105 -8.79 -5.07 2.03
CA ARG A 105 -7.99 -6.28 2.22
C ARG A 105 -7.91 -7.12 0.95
N ALA A 106 -9.05 -7.42 0.31
CA ALA A 106 -9.10 -8.25 -0.89
C ALA A 106 -8.39 -7.57 -2.08
N VAL A 107 -8.59 -6.26 -2.29
CA VAL A 107 -7.91 -5.49 -3.34
C VAL A 107 -6.40 -5.50 -3.13
N SER A 108 -5.92 -5.19 -1.92
CA SER A 108 -4.47 -5.13 -1.64
C SER A 108 -3.80 -6.50 -1.72
N GLN A 109 -4.46 -7.58 -1.26
CA GLN A 109 -3.98 -8.95 -1.43
C GLN A 109 -3.85 -9.31 -2.92
N SER A 110 -4.84 -8.92 -3.73
CA SER A 110 -4.84 -9.23 -5.18
C SER A 110 -3.75 -8.47 -5.92
N GLU A 111 -3.58 -7.17 -5.66
CA GLU A 111 -2.48 -6.40 -6.28
C GLU A 111 -1.11 -6.93 -5.84
N ARG A 112 -0.95 -7.27 -4.56
CA ARG A 112 0.30 -7.86 -4.06
C ARG A 112 0.62 -9.18 -4.75
N ALA A 113 -0.36 -10.09 -4.86
CA ALA A 113 -0.18 -11.37 -5.54
C ALA A 113 0.19 -11.17 -7.03
N LEU A 114 -0.46 -10.22 -7.73
CA LEU A 114 -0.13 -9.89 -9.11
C LEU A 114 1.30 -9.33 -9.26
N LEU A 115 1.75 -8.47 -8.33
CA LEU A 115 3.14 -7.98 -8.34
C LEU A 115 4.13 -9.12 -8.11
N GLN A 116 3.85 -10.03 -7.18
CA GLN A 116 4.68 -11.20 -6.91
C GLN A 116 4.76 -12.14 -8.12
N CYS A 117 3.63 -12.43 -8.77
CA CYS A 117 3.61 -13.21 -10.03
C CYS A 117 4.45 -12.55 -11.12
N LYS A 118 4.35 -11.23 -11.31
CA LYS A 118 5.16 -10.48 -12.28
C LYS A 118 6.64 -10.50 -11.94
N ALA A 119 6.98 -10.49 -10.65
CA ALA A 119 8.36 -10.59 -10.16
C ALA A 119 8.94 -12.02 -10.25
N GLY A 120 8.13 -12.99 -10.69
CA GLY A 120 8.56 -14.36 -10.93
C GLY A 120 8.24 -15.35 -9.81
N SER A 121 7.44 -14.99 -8.80
CA SER A 121 6.92 -15.96 -7.83
C SER A 121 6.01 -16.98 -8.54
N ASN A 122 6.18 -18.24 -8.16
CA ASN A 122 5.32 -19.34 -8.63
C ASN A 122 4.27 -19.75 -7.59
N ASP A 123 4.13 -18.98 -6.51
CA ASP A 123 3.16 -19.28 -5.46
C ASP A 123 1.76 -18.91 -5.94
N ALA A 124 0.88 -19.90 -6.04
CA ALA A 124 -0.53 -19.67 -6.28
C ALA A 124 -1.19 -19.07 -5.02
N VAL A 125 -1.92 -17.99 -5.18
CA VAL A 125 -2.62 -17.29 -4.10
C VAL A 125 -4.11 -17.33 -4.36
N GLU A 126 -4.90 -17.71 -3.35
CA GLU A 126 -6.35 -17.66 -3.39
C GLU A 126 -6.88 -16.59 -2.43
N ILE A 127 -7.76 -15.72 -2.93
CA ILE A 127 -8.28 -14.58 -2.20
C ILE A 127 -9.80 -14.62 -2.22
N ILE A 128 -10.38 -14.48 -1.04
CA ILE A 128 -11.84 -14.51 -0.87
C ILE A 128 -12.41 -13.09 -1.03
N TRP A 129 -13.43 -12.95 -1.85
CA TRP A 129 -14.14 -11.72 -2.14
C TRP A 129 -15.64 -11.85 -1.83
N ASN A 130 -16.22 -10.77 -1.30
CA ASN A 130 -17.68 -10.65 -1.08
C ASN A 130 -18.38 -9.81 -2.15
N ARG A 131 -17.64 -9.46 -3.22
CA ARG A 131 -18.12 -8.75 -4.41
C ARG A 131 -17.44 -9.36 -5.62
N HIS A 132 -18.05 -9.20 -6.81
CA HIS A 132 -17.44 -9.69 -8.06
C HIS A 132 -16.11 -8.96 -8.33
N PRO A 133 -14.93 -9.64 -8.31
CA PRO A 133 -13.62 -8.99 -8.40
C PRO A 133 -13.46 -8.15 -9.67
N ASP A 134 -13.81 -8.69 -10.85
CA ASP A 134 -13.63 -7.98 -12.13
C ASP A 134 -14.45 -6.68 -12.17
N ARG A 135 -15.69 -6.71 -11.63
CA ARG A 135 -16.53 -5.52 -11.56
C ARG A 135 -15.94 -4.46 -10.60
N VAL A 136 -15.31 -4.91 -9.50
CA VAL A 136 -14.62 -4.00 -8.58
C VAL A 136 -13.43 -3.38 -9.28
N PHE A 137 -12.57 -4.17 -9.93
CA PHE A 137 -11.40 -3.64 -10.64
C PHE A 137 -11.80 -2.68 -11.76
N GLN A 138 -12.83 -3.02 -12.53
CA GLN A 138 -13.37 -2.13 -13.55
C GLN A 138 -13.89 -0.84 -12.94
N ALA A 139 -14.71 -0.89 -11.89
CA ALA A 139 -15.23 0.30 -11.22
C ALA A 139 -14.12 1.19 -10.64
N LEU A 140 -13.05 0.59 -10.11
CA LEU A 140 -11.87 1.31 -9.66
C LEU A 140 -11.09 1.91 -10.84
N GLN A 141 -11.09 1.26 -12.00
CA GLN A 141 -10.43 1.77 -13.20
C GLN A 141 -11.18 2.94 -13.83
N ASP A 142 -12.50 2.85 -13.93
CA ASP A 142 -13.35 3.81 -14.64
C ASP A 142 -13.84 4.94 -13.74
N GLY A 143 -13.70 4.79 -12.42
CA GLY A 143 -14.27 5.71 -11.43
C GLY A 143 -15.78 5.53 -11.22
N SER A 144 -16.39 4.47 -11.80
CA SER A 144 -17.80 4.15 -11.65
C SER A 144 -18.14 3.63 -10.25
N GLU A 145 -19.43 3.45 -9.93
CA GLU A 145 -19.86 2.96 -8.63
C GLU A 145 -19.42 1.53 -8.37
N LEU A 146 -18.99 1.26 -7.12
CA LEU A 146 -18.58 -0.08 -6.72
C LEU A 146 -19.79 -1.03 -6.70
N PRO A 147 -19.63 -2.28 -7.19
CA PRO A 147 -20.73 -3.26 -7.13
C PRO A 147 -21.14 -3.49 -5.66
N PRO A 148 -22.42 -3.83 -5.41
CA PRO A 148 -22.90 -4.15 -4.07
C PRO A 148 -22.23 -5.41 -3.52
N VAL A 149 -22.31 -5.59 -2.21
CA VAL A 149 -21.96 -6.86 -1.55
C VAL A 149 -23.03 -7.90 -1.92
N GLU A 150 -22.59 -9.06 -2.39
CA GLU A 150 -23.47 -10.18 -2.68
C GLU A 150 -23.53 -11.13 -1.48
N ALA A 151 -24.57 -11.00 -0.65
CA ALA A 151 -24.67 -11.75 0.61
C ALA A 151 -24.74 -13.27 0.43
N GLU A 152 -25.21 -13.74 -0.74
CA GLU A 152 -25.40 -15.16 -1.05
C GLU A 152 -24.25 -15.78 -1.85
N CYS A 153 -23.24 -14.98 -2.20
CA CYS A 153 -22.14 -15.40 -3.05
C CYS A 153 -20.80 -15.05 -2.43
N ILE A 154 -19.86 -15.97 -2.57
CA ILE A 154 -18.45 -15.77 -2.32
C ILE A 154 -17.72 -15.97 -3.64
N TYR A 155 -16.78 -15.11 -3.92
CA TYR A 155 -15.89 -15.25 -5.07
C TYR A 155 -14.50 -15.65 -4.58
N ARG A 156 -13.91 -16.66 -5.22
CA ARG A 156 -12.51 -17.04 -5.03
C ARG A 156 -11.71 -16.57 -6.22
N LEU A 157 -10.83 -15.61 -6.00
CA LEU A 157 -9.89 -15.14 -7.00
C LEU A 157 -8.59 -15.91 -6.84
N LYS A 158 -8.28 -16.79 -7.79
CA LYS A 158 -6.98 -17.47 -7.86
C LYS A 158 -6.05 -16.65 -8.73
N ILE A 159 -4.87 -16.33 -8.21
CA ILE A 159 -3.79 -15.68 -8.93
C ILE A 159 -2.64 -16.68 -8.97
N ASP A 160 -2.22 -17.02 -10.20
CA ASP A 160 -1.25 -18.08 -10.45
C ASP A 160 -0.57 -17.81 -11.80
N ARG A 161 0.73 -17.88 -11.85
CA ARG A 161 1.53 -17.60 -13.05
C ARG A 161 1.21 -18.57 -14.19
N ASP A 162 0.86 -19.80 -13.88
CA ASP A 162 0.56 -20.85 -14.87
C ASP A 162 -0.83 -20.69 -15.49
N LEU A 163 -1.68 -19.84 -14.94
CA LEU A 163 -2.98 -19.56 -15.51
C LEU A 163 -2.89 -18.61 -16.71
N ARG A 164 -3.70 -18.87 -17.73
CA ARG A 164 -3.83 -17.96 -18.86
C ARG A 164 -4.34 -16.61 -18.38
N GLY A 165 -3.49 -15.58 -18.48
CA GLY A 165 -3.79 -14.24 -17.95
C GLY A 165 -3.54 -14.10 -16.43
N MET A 166 -2.90 -15.07 -15.79
CA MET A 166 -2.52 -15.10 -14.37
C MET A 166 -3.69 -15.05 -13.36
N VAL A 167 -4.93 -14.99 -13.79
CA VAL A 167 -6.09 -14.82 -12.91
C VAL A 167 -7.23 -15.74 -13.32
N ALA A 168 -7.85 -16.40 -12.34
CA ALA A 168 -9.12 -17.12 -12.50
C ALA A 168 -10.07 -16.75 -11.35
N CYS A 169 -11.33 -16.53 -11.67
CA CYS A 169 -12.37 -16.22 -10.69
C CYS A 169 -13.41 -17.33 -10.66
N ILE A 170 -13.67 -17.88 -9.47
CA ILE A 170 -14.68 -18.91 -9.22
C ILE A 170 -15.77 -18.30 -8.35
N ARG A 171 -17.01 -18.39 -8.78
CA ARG A 171 -18.18 -17.99 -7.98
C ARG A 171 -18.73 -19.20 -7.22
N GLU A 172 -18.90 -19.06 -5.92
CA GLU A 172 -19.54 -20.07 -5.05
C GLU A 172 -20.80 -19.48 -4.43
N THR A 173 -21.89 -20.23 -4.49
CA THR A 173 -23.12 -19.86 -3.79
C THR A 173 -23.05 -20.41 -2.37
N VAL A 174 -23.26 -19.57 -1.38
CA VAL A 174 -23.33 -19.97 0.03
C VAL A 174 -24.75 -20.50 0.29
N LEU A 175 -24.89 -21.82 0.33
CA LEU A 175 -26.13 -22.43 0.80
C LEU A 175 -26.24 -22.19 2.32
N ARG A 176 -27.28 -21.50 2.74
CA ARG A 176 -27.64 -21.31 4.15
C ARG A 176 -28.37 -22.51 4.72
#